data_f9d9ad59b32c1910afec4bc8eb3fd7cc
#
_entry.id   f9d9ad59b32c1910afec4bc8eb3fd7cc
#
_cell.length_a   1.000
_cell.length_b   1.000
_cell.length_c   1.000
_cell.angle_alpha   90.00
_cell.angle_beta   90.00
_cell.angle_gamma   90.00
#
_symmetry.space_group_name_H-M   'P 1'
#
loop_
_entity.id
_entity.type
_entity.pdbx_description
1 polymer ?
#
loop_
_entity_poly.entity_id
_entity_poly.type
_entity_poly.pdbx_seq_one_letter_code
_entity_poly.pdbx_strand_id
1 'polypeptide(L)'
;GARTPRREGHATAAPEWFESNLDPHYTFEHFVEGKSNELGKAAALQVAMNPGRTYNPLLLYGGTGLGKTHLMHAAGNLMRQHNPGVKVLYQRSEQFFSAMVKALSNKTAGSRAIDEFKHRYRSVDALLLDDIQFFAGKDRTQEEFFHTFNALFEGKQQIILTCDRYPKEVENLEPRLTSRLGW
;
A
#
# COMPACT_ATOMS: atom_id res chain seq x y z
N GLY A 1 -5.34 -14.21 -46.11
CA GLY A 1 -5.14 -14.29 -44.67
C GLY A 1 -5.65 -13.02 -43.98
N ALA A 2 -6.81 -13.06 -43.35
CA ALA A 2 -7.37 -11.96 -42.62
C ALA A 2 -6.61 -11.81 -41.29
N ARG A 3 -5.96 -10.66 -41.08
CA ARG A 3 -5.37 -10.30 -39.81
C ARG A 3 -6.50 -9.94 -38.85
N THR A 4 -6.68 -10.74 -37.81
CA THR A 4 -7.53 -10.36 -36.66
C THR A 4 -6.93 -9.13 -35.98
N PRO A 5 -7.72 -8.09 -35.74
CA PRO A 5 -7.21 -6.94 -35.00
C PRO A 5 -6.89 -7.37 -33.56
N ARG A 6 -5.65 -7.10 -33.12
CA ARG A 6 -5.29 -7.19 -31.71
C ARG A 6 -6.23 -6.24 -30.95
N ARG A 7 -7.03 -6.79 -30.07
CA ARG A 7 -7.71 -5.99 -29.06
C ARG A 7 -6.63 -5.36 -28.20
N GLU A 8 -6.36 -4.09 -28.45
CA GLU A 8 -5.66 -3.27 -27.49
C GLU A 8 -6.54 -3.26 -26.22
N GLY A 9 -6.01 -3.85 -25.16
CA GLY A 9 -6.71 -3.84 -23.88
C GLY A 9 -6.79 -2.39 -23.41
N HIS A 10 -7.92 -1.75 -23.63
CA HIS A 10 -8.20 -0.50 -22.95
C HIS A 10 -8.20 -0.81 -21.45
N ALA A 11 -7.23 -0.22 -20.73
CA ALA A 11 -7.27 -0.21 -19.27
C ALA A 11 -8.61 0.41 -18.87
N THR A 12 -9.52 -0.42 -18.35
CA THR A 12 -10.80 0.06 -17.83
C THR A 12 -10.53 0.97 -16.66
N ALA A 13 -11.10 2.18 -16.68
CA ALA A 13 -11.04 3.10 -15.54
C ALA A 13 -11.46 2.39 -14.26
N ALA A 14 -10.83 2.71 -13.13
CA ALA A 14 -11.24 2.19 -11.84
C ALA A 14 -12.74 2.47 -11.63
N PRO A 15 -13.52 1.51 -11.06
CA PRO A 15 -14.94 1.73 -10.85
C PRO A 15 -15.18 3.00 -10.04
N GLU A 16 -16.26 3.74 -10.34
CA GLU A 16 -16.60 4.98 -9.62
C GLU A 16 -16.72 4.81 -8.10
N TRP A 17 -17.11 3.60 -7.66
CA TRP A 17 -17.21 3.26 -6.24
C TRP A 17 -15.87 3.02 -5.55
N PHE A 18 -14.78 2.93 -6.32
CA PHE A 18 -13.45 2.71 -5.74
C PHE A 18 -12.84 4.03 -5.27
N GLU A 19 -12.66 4.16 -3.97
CA GLU A 19 -12.03 5.31 -3.33
C GLU A 19 -10.58 5.00 -2.99
N SER A 20 -9.66 5.76 -3.58
CA SER A 20 -8.23 5.61 -3.29
C SER A 20 -7.81 6.17 -1.93
N ASN A 21 -8.56 7.13 -1.39
CA ASN A 21 -8.24 7.91 -0.19
C ASN A 21 -6.97 8.76 -0.30
N LEU A 22 -6.45 8.93 -1.51
CA LEU A 22 -5.28 9.77 -1.74
C LEU A 22 -5.62 11.26 -1.63
N ASP A 23 -4.72 12.01 -0.99
CA ASP A 23 -4.79 13.47 -0.97
C ASP A 23 -4.12 14.00 -2.24
N PRO A 24 -4.86 14.67 -3.14
CA PRO A 24 -4.31 15.16 -4.41
C PRO A 24 -3.30 16.29 -4.25
N HIS A 25 -3.23 16.93 -3.08
CA HIS A 25 -2.27 18.00 -2.81
C HIS A 25 -0.85 17.46 -2.54
N TYR A 26 -0.72 16.20 -2.16
CA TYR A 26 0.57 15.58 -1.92
C TYR A 26 1.16 15.04 -3.23
N THR A 27 1.92 15.90 -3.89
CA THR A 27 2.61 15.59 -5.14
C THR A 27 4.13 15.68 -4.95
N PHE A 28 4.89 15.10 -5.89
CA PHE A 28 6.35 15.25 -5.88
C PHE A 28 6.80 16.69 -6.08
N GLU A 29 6.05 17.48 -6.83
CA GLU A 29 6.33 18.90 -7.07
C GLU A 29 6.24 19.75 -5.80
N HIS A 30 5.30 19.42 -4.90
CA HIS A 30 5.10 20.11 -3.63
C HIS A 30 5.94 19.53 -2.48
N PHE A 31 6.76 18.54 -2.76
CA PHE A 31 7.59 17.91 -1.74
C PHE A 31 8.85 18.73 -1.49
N VAL A 32 9.10 19.06 -0.23
CA VAL A 32 10.30 19.79 0.18
C VAL A 32 11.45 18.81 0.37
N GLU A 33 12.36 18.76 -0.60
CA GLU A 33 13.52 17.90 -0.60
C GLU A 33 14.65 18.44 0.26
N GLY A 34 15.25 17.55 1.07
CA GLY A 34 16.44 17.80 1.83
C GLY A 34 17.33 16.57 1.85
N LYS A 35 18.53 16.66 2.42
CA LYS A 35 19.49 15.54 2.44
C LYS A 35 18.94 14.29 3.12
N SER A 36 18.08 14.44 4.14
CA SER A 36 17.53 13.33 4.92
C SER A 36 16.44 12.54 4.20
N ASN A 37 15.81 13.10 3.18
CA ASN A 37 14.67 12.47 2.46
C ASN A 37 14.90 12.31 0.95
N GLU A 38 16.06 12.67 0.47
CA GLU A 38 16.43 12.61 -0.96
C GLU A 38 16.33 11.18 -1.52
N LEU A 39 16.86 10.21 -0.80
CA LEU A 39 16.83 8.80 -1.19
C LEU A 39 15.40 8.25 -1.20
N GLY A 40 14.61 8.57 -0.19
CA GLY A 40 13.21 8.19 -0.11
C GLY A 40 12.39 8.74 -1.27
N LYS A 41 12.61 10.01 -1.64
CA LYS A 41 11.96 10.62 -2.81
C LYS A 41 12.33 9.89 -4.09
N ALA A 42 13.61 9.61 -4.31
CA ALA A 42 14.09 8.91 -5.50
C ALA A 42 13.47 7.51 -5.62
N ALA A 43 13.43 6.76 -4.52
CA ALA A 43 12.84 5.43 -4.49
C ALA A 43 11.31 5.47 -4.73
N ALA A 44 10.60 6.40 -4.10
CA ALA A 44 9.16 6.58 -4.30
C ALA A 44 8.83 6.93 -5.75
N LEU A 45 9.64 7.78 -6.38
CA LEU A 45 9.46 8.14 -7.78
C LEU A 45 9.65 6.93 -8.70
N GLN A 46 10.67 6.12 -8.47
CA GLN A 46 10.91 4.90 -9.25
C GLN A 46 9.77 3.89 -9.10
N VAL A 47 9.27 3.69 -7.90
CA VAL A 47 8.12 2.82 -7.64
C VAL A 47 6.87 3.32 -8.37
N ALA A 48 6.63 4.62 -8.36
CA ALA A 48 5.48 5.21 -9.06
C ALA A 48 5.55 5.00 -10.57
N MET A 49 6.75 5.04 -11.14
CA MET A 49 6.96 4.84 -12.58
C MET A 49 6.91 3.36 -12.99
N ASN A 50 7.28 2.44 -12.09
CA ASN A 50 7.35 1.00 -12.38
C ASN A 50 6.76 0.18 -11.20
N PRO A 51 5.44 0.27 -10.95
CA PRO A 51 4.83 -0.43 -9.81
C PRO A 51 5.04 -1.94 -9.86
N GLY A 52 5.40 -2.54 -8.73
CA GLY A 52 5.62 -3.97 -8.56
C GLY A 52 6.95 -4.50 -9.10
N ARG A 53 7.80 -3.66 -9.69
CA ARG A 53 9.00 -4.12 -10.42
C ARG A 53 10.33 -3.67 -9.84
N THR A 54 10.36 -2.58 -9.07
CA THR A 54 11.62 -2.03 -8.54
C THR A 54 11.80 -2.35 -7.07
N TYR A 55 11.13 -1.61 -6.21
CA TYR A 55 11.13 -1.84 -4.77
C TYR A 55 9.75 -2.31 -4.34
N ASN A 56 9.63 -3.58 -3.99
CA ASN A 56 8.38 -4.15 -3.52
C ASN A 56 8.64 -5.14 -2.38
N PRO A 57 8.34 -4.79 -1.13
CA PRO A 57 7.74 -3.53 -0.72
C PRO A 57 8.72 -2.36 -0.76
N LEU A 58 8.18 -1.15 -0.93
CA LEU A 58 8.91 0.06 -0.59
C LEU A 58 8.60 0.40 0.86
N LEU A 59 9.63 0.46 1.68
CA LEU A 59 9.52 0.84 3.08
C LEU A 59 10.16 2.20 3.30
N LEU A 60 9.37 3.18 3.71
CA LEU A 60 9.82 4.50 4.11
C LEU A 60 9.81 4.57 5.63
N TYR A 61 10.95 4.71 6.25
CA TYR A 61 11.04 4.77 7.71
C TYR A 61 11.88 5.94 8.19
N GLY A 62 11.67 6.32 9.42
CA GLY A 62 12.36 7.43 10.06
C GLY A 62 11.42 8.25 10.93
N GLY A 63 11.99 9.23 11.63
CA GLY A 63 11.25 10.10 12.53
C GLY A 63 10.19 10.96 11.83
N THR A 64 9.41 11.64 12.63
CA THR A 64 8.40 12.61 12.13
C THR A 64 9.08 13.76 11.39
N GLY A 65 8.37 14.34 10.43
CA GLY A 65 8.86 15.50 9.68
C GLY A 65 9.72 15.18 8.46
N LEU A 66 9.94 13.89 8.14
CA LEU A 66 10.68 13.49 6.93
C LEU A 66 9.80 13.46 5.66
N GLY A 67 8.49 13.64 5.81
CA GLY A 67 7.59 13.67 4.67
C GLY A 67 7.21 12.29 4.12
N LYS A 68 7.26 11.24 4.95
CA LYS A 68 6.93 9.87 4.53
C LYS A 68 5.51 9.75 3.98
N THR A 69 4.53 10.30 4.69
CA THR A 69 3.12 10.32 4.25
C THR A 69 2.96 11.08 2.95
N HIS A 70 3.62 12.23 2.80
CA HIS A 70 3.61 12.99 1.57
C HIS A 70 4.16 12.16 0.38
N LEU A 71 5.31 11.53 0.56
CA LEU A 71 5.92 10.69 -0.48
C LEU A 71 5.05 9.50 -0.86
N MET A 72 4.40 8.87 0.11
CA MET A 72 3.47 7.78 -0.12
C MET A 72 2.28 8.22 -0.99
N HIS A 73 1.65 9.34 -0.65
CA HIS A 73 0.57 9.91 -1.45
C HIS A 73 1.05 10.35 -2.84
N ALA A 74 2.22 10.97 -2.90
CA ALA A 74 2.79 11.42 -4.17
C ALA A 74 3.01 10.25 -5.14
N ALA A 75 3.53 9.13 -4.63
CA ALA A 75 3.70 7.91 -5.43
C ALA A 75 2.35 7.40 -5.94
N GLY A 76 1.35 7.30 -5.08
CA GLY A 76 0.01 6.87 -5.46
C GLY A 76 -0.66 7.79 -6.48
N ASN A 77 -0.54 9.10 -6.29
CA ASN A 77 -1.06 10.09 -7.22
C ASN A 77 -0.41 9.98 -8.61
N LEU A 78 0.90 9.78 -8.65
CA LEU A 78 1.63 9.62 -9.91
C LEU A 78 1.25 8.31 -10.62
N MET A 79 1.07 7.21 -9.88
CA MET A 79 0.57 5.94 -10.46
C MET A 79 -0.77 6.15 -11.15
N ARG A 80 -1.70 6.85 -10.53
CA ARG A 80 -3.02 7.14 -11.08
C ARG A 80 -2.96 8.08 -12.29
N GLN A 81 -2.02 8.99 -12.29
CA GLN A 81 -1.81 9.90 -13.42
C GLN A 81 -1.33 9.13 -14.67
N HIS A 82 -0.42 8.17 -14.48
CA HIS A 82 0.11 7.34 -15.57
C HIS A 82 -0.85 6.26 -16.03
N ASN A 83 -1.67 5.73 -15.11
CA ASN A 83 -2.66 4.70 -15.42
C ASN A 83 -3.97 4.99 -14.69
N PRO A 84 -4.92 5.69 -15.32
CA PRO A 84 -6.20 6.05 -14.68
C PRO A 84 -7.03 4.85 -14.21
N GLY A 85 -6.79 3.66 -14.77
CA GLY A 85 -7.48 2.43 -14.35
C GLY A 85 -6.87 1.74 -13.13
N VAL A 86 -5.72 2.21 -12.65
CA VAL A 86 -5.03 1.57 -11.52
C VAL A 86 -5.80 1.76 -10.21
N LYS A 87 -5.91 0.68 -9.44
CA LYS A 87 -6.53 0.69 -8.12
C LYS A 87 -5.45 0.88 -7.06
N VAL A 88 -5.26 2.11 -6.62
CA VAL A 88 -4.36 2.47 -5.53
C VAL A 88 -5.18 2.75 -4.29
N LEU A 89 -4.94 1.99 -3.22
CA LEU A 89 -5.61 2.19 -1.94
C LEU A 89 -4.62 2.71 -0.91
N TYR A 90 -4.86 3.92 -0.41
CA TYR A 90 -4.17 4.47 0.75
C TYR A 90 -5.00 4.26 2.00
N GLN A 91 -4.37 3.76 3.06
CA GLN A 91 -4.96 3.73 4.39
C GLN A 91 -3.90 3.90 5.47
N ARG A 92 -4.31 4.45 6.61
CA ARG A 92 -3.53 4.33 7.83
C ARG A 92 -3.72 2.94 8.44
N SER A 93 -2.73 2.47 9.16
CA SER A 93 -2.80 1.14 9.79
C SER A 93 -3.96 1.01 10.76
N GLU A 94 -4.37 2.09 11.44
CA GLU A 94 -5.58 2.10 12.29
C GLU A 94 -6.84 1.78 11.49
N GLN A 95 -6.94 2.25 10.26
CA GLN A 95 -8.10 1.99 9.39
C GLN A 95 -8.15 0.52 8.95
N PHE A 96 -7.00 -0.07 8.66
CA PHE A 96 -6.91 -1.50 8.38
C PHE A 96 -7.37 -2.33 9.58
N PHE A 97 -6.88 -2.00 10.77
CA PHE A 97 -7.27 -2.63 12.02
C PHE A 97 -8.78 -2.52 12.27
N SER A 98 -9.35 -1.33 12.13
CA SER A 98 -10.77 -1.10 12.34
C SER A 98 -11.64 -1.88 11.35
N ALA A 99 -11.22 -1.95 10.09
CA ALA A 99 -11.93 -2.73 9.06
C ALA A 99 -11.89 -4.24 9.37
N MET A 100 -10.76 -4.73 9.86
CA MET A 100 -10.63 -6.14 10.26
C MET A 100 -11.51 -6.46 11.46
N VAL A 101 -11.50 -5.63 12.50
CA VAL A 101 -12.34 -5.81 13.69
C VAL A 101 -13.81 -5.80 13.32
N LYS A 102 -14.21 -4.87 12.46
CA LYS A 102 -15.58 -4.78 11.97
C LYS A 102 -16.00 -6.05 11.21
N ALA A 103 -15.13 -6.57 10.36
CA ALA A 103 -15.40 -7.79 9.60
C ALA A 103 -15.53 -9.01 10.52
N LEU A 104 -14.65 -9.14 11.53
CA LEU A 104 -14.69 -10.23 12.51
C LEU A 104 -15.90 -10.15 13.44
N SER A 105 -16.40 -8.95 13.73
CA SER A 105 -17.52 -8.71 14.64
C SER A 105 -18.88 -8.82 13.96
N ASN A 106 -18.92 -8.95 12.64
CA ASN A 106 -20.18 -8.99 11.89
C ASN A 106 -20.82 -10.37 11.97
N LYS A 107 -21.62 -10.58 12.99
CA LYS A 107 -22.35 -11.85 13.22
C LYS A 107 -23.42 -12.13 12.18
N THR A 108 -23.95 -11.10 11.54
CA THR A 108 -25.03 -11.23 10.56
C THR A 108 -24.52 -11.75 9.20
N ALA A 109 -23.38 -11.26 8.76
CA ALA A 109 -22.78 -11.66 7.48
C ALA A 109 -21.86 -12.90 7.60
N GLY A 110 -21.44 -13.30 8.81
CA GLY A 110 -20.58 -14.44 9.05
C GLY A 110 -19.25 -14.35 8.27
N SER A 111 -18.87 -15.47 7.62
CA SER A 111 -17.63 -15.55 6.85
C SER A 111 -17.59 -14.62 5.62
N ARG A 112 -18.74 -14.16 5.14
CA ARG A 112 -18.81 -13.26 3.98
C ARG A 112 -18.16 -11.91 4.26
N ALA A 113 -18.31 -11.36 5.47
CA ALA A 113 -17.68 -10.10 5.85
C ALA A 113 -16.16 -10.20 5.82
N ILE A 114 -15.61 -11.31 6.28
CA ILE A 114 -14.16 -11.57 6.26
C ILE A 114 -13.68 -11.77 4.84
N ASP A 115 -14.41 -12.49 4.01
CA ASP A 115 -14.07 -12.72 2.60
C ASP A 115 -14.08 -11.40 1.81
N GLU A 116 -15.05 -10.52 2.06
CA GLU A 116 -15.09 -9.18 1.47
C GLU A 116 -13.91 -8.32 1.91
N PHE A 117 -13.54 -8.38 3.20
CA PHE A 117 -12.34 -7.71 3.73
C PHE A 117 -11.09 -8.17 3.00
N LYS A 118 -10.87 -9.48 2.90
CA LYS A 118 -9.71 -10.06 2.21
C LYS A 118 -9.68 -9.65 0.74
N HIS A 119 -10.81 -9.74 0.07
CA HIS A 119 -10.93 -9.38 -1.34
C HIS A 119 -10.57 -7.91 -1.56
N ARG A 120 -11.08 -7.01 -0.73
CA ARG A 120 -10.83 -5.57 -0.84
C ARG A 120 -9.33 -5.26 -0.84
N TYR A 121 -8.59 -5.81 0.13
CA TYR A 121 -7.17 -5.50 0.29
C TYR A 121 -6.26 -6.27 -0.66
N ARG A 122 -6.68 -7.43 -1.13
CA ARG A 122 -5.88 -8.29 -2.02
C ARG A 122 -6.12 -8.05 -3.50
N SER A 123 -7.16 -7.31 -3.86
CA SER A 123 -7.52 -7.03 -5.26
C SER A 123 -7.01 -5.70 -5.80
N VAL A 124 -6.37 -4.88 -4.97
CA VAL A 124 -5.82 -3.59 -5.41
C VAL A 124 -4.52 -3.80 -6.18
N ASP A 125 -4.18 -2.84 -7.05
CA ASP A 125 -2.92 -2.85 -7.78
C ASP A 125 -1.76 -2.31 -6.93
N ALA A 126 -2.06 -1.43 -6.00
CA ALA A 126 -1.12 -0.91 -5.03
C ALA A 126 -1.79 -0.68 -3.68
N LEU A 127 -1.17 -1.17 -2.61
CA LEU A 127 -1.60 -0.94 -1.23
C LEU A 127 -0.56 -0.07 -0.51
N LEU A 128 -1.01 1.07 -0.02
CA LEU A 128 -0.22 2.05 0.70
C LEU A 128 -0.71 2.11 2.14
N LEU A 129 0.06 1.55 3.07
CA LEU A 129 -0.26 1.55 4.50
C LEU A 129 0.69 2.45 5.28
N ASP A 130 0.11 3.43 5.95
CA ASP A 130 0.83 4.43 6.72
C ASP A 130 0.92 4.03 8.19
N ASP A 131 2.10 4.25 8.80
CA ASP A 131 2.35 4.05 10.23
C ASP A 131 2.14 2.60 10.71
N ILE A 132 2.85 1.66 10.12
CA ILE A 132 2.72 0.23 10.47
C ILE A 132 3.17 -0.10 11.89
N GLN A 133 3.91 0.79 12.57
CA GLN A 133 4.23 0.60 14.00
C GLN A 133 2.98 0.49 14.87
N PHE A 134 1.83 0.98 14.39
CA PHE A 134 0.55 0.81 15.06
C PHE A 134 0.17 -0.67 15.24
N PHE A 135 0.66 -1.57 14.38
CA PHE A 135 0.39 -3.00 14.51
C PHE A 135 1.12 -3.67 15.69
N ALA A 136 2.07 -2.97 16.32
CA ALA A 136 2.81 -3.53 17.45
C ALA A 136 1.86 -4.02 18.56
N GLY A 137 2.07 -5.27 19.01
CA GLY A 137 1.25 -5.88 20.03
C GLY A 137 -0.13 -6.38 19.57
N LYS A 138 -0.48 -6.21 18.31
CA LYS A 138 -1.76 -6.65 17.74
C LYS A 138 -1.56 -7.90 16.89
N ASP A 139 -1.41 -9.06 17.53
CA ASP A 139 -0.99 -10.29 16.90
C ASP A 139 -1.91 -10.75 15.76
N ARG A 140 -3.21 -10.70 15.97
CA ARG A 140 -4.19 -11.07 14.96
C ARG A 140 -4.14 -10.14 13.74
N THR A 141 -3.95 -8.87 13.96
CA THR A 141 -3.83 -7.87 12.90
C THR A 141 -2.55 -8.07 12.11
N GLN A 142 -1.45 -8.34 12.79
CA GLN A 142 -0.18 -8.65 12.14
C GLN A 142 -0.27 -9.90 11.27
N GLU A 143 -0.96 -10.94 11.75
CA GLU A 143 -1.20 -12.16 10.99
C GLU A 143 -1.99 -11.89 9.71
N GLU A 144 -3.11 -11.15 9.81
CA GLU A 144 -3.93 -10.82 8.65
C GLU A 144 -3.18 -9.90 7.69
N PHE A 145 -2.42 -8.93 8.20
CA PHE A 145 -1.56 -8.09 7.37
C PHE A 145 -0.50 -8.93 6.64
N PHE A 146 0.10 -9.88 7.33
CA PHE A 146 1.09 -10.78 6.73
C PHE A 146 0.51 -11.59 5.57
N HIS A 147 -0.70 -12.11 5.71
CA HIS A 147 -1.39 -12.83 4.63
C HIS A 147 -1.72 -11.92 3.45
N THR A 148 -2.18 -10.71 3.72
CA THR A 148 -2.43 -9.69 2.70
C THR A 148 -1.14 -9.33 1.96
N PHE A 149 -0.07 -9.11 2.70
CA PHE A 149 1.25 -8.82 2.14
C PHE A 149 1.72 -9.92 1.19
N ASN A 150 1.64 -11.18 1.62
CA ASN A 150 2.06 -12.30 0.78
C ASN A 150 1.23 -12.41 -0.49
N ALA A 151 -0.08 -12.23 -0.41
CA ALA A 151 -0.97 -12.27 -1.56
C ALA A 151 -0.62 -11.19 -2.59
N LEU A 152 -0.39 -9.97 -2.13
CA LEU A 152 0.00 -8.85 -2.99
C LEU A 152 1.38 -9.06 -3.60
N PHE A 153 2.33 -9.53 -2.80
CA PHE A 153 3.70 -9.78 -3.25
C PHE A 153 3.74 -10.86 -4.33
N GLU A 154 3.05 -11.97 -4.13
CA GLU A 154 2.96 -13.06 -5.13
C GLU A 154 2.27 -12.60 -6.42
N GLY A 155 1.28 -11.74 -6.32
CA GLY A 155 0.60 -11.12 -7.48
C GLY A 155 1.39 -10.00 -8.14
N LYS A 156 2.59 -9.68 -7.65
CA LYS A 156 3.43 -8.56 -8.11
C LYS A 156 2.73 -7.19 -8.02
N GLN A 157 1.78 -7.09 -7.12
CA GLN A 157 1.10 -5.86 -6.78
C GLN A 157 2.01 -5.03 -5.88
N GLN A 158 1.98 -3.71 -6.03
CA GLN A 158 2.88 -2.83 -5.29
C GLN A 158 2.43 -2.66 -3.84
N ILE A 159 3.40 -2.70 -2.92
CA ILE A 159 3.20 -2.39 -1.51
C ILE A 159 4.12 -1.24 -1.14
N ILE A 160 3.56 -0.20 -0.51
CA ILE A 160 4.33 0.90 0.10
C ILE A 160 3.91 0.99 1.55
N LEU A 161 4.90 1.02 2.45
CA LEU A 161 4.70 1.06 3.89
C LEU A 161 5.50 2.20 4.48
N THR A 162 4.97 2.83 5.52
CA THR A 162 5.73 3.75 6.36
C THR A 162 5.83 3.24 7.78
N CYS A 163 6.91 3.59 8.45
CA CYS A 163 7.14 3.28 9.86
C CYS A 163 7.89 4.43 10.52
N ASP A 164 7.64 4.68 11.80
CA ASP A 164 8.32 5.76 12.55
C ASP A 164 9.79 5.44 12.84
N ARG A 165 10.21 4.18 12.67
CA ARG A 165 11.57 3.68 12.83
C ARG A 165 11.76 2.42 12.00
N TYR A 166 12.99 1.94 11.91
CA TYR A 166 13.25 0.68 11.22
C TYR A 166 12.44 -0.46 11.88
N PRO A 167 11.72 -1.30 11.11
CA PRO A 167 10.77 -2.26 11.69
C PRO A 167 11.35 -3.21 12.71
N LYS A 168 12.62 -3.63 12.58
CA LYS A 168 13.29 -4.49 13.56
C LYS A 168 13.48 -3.81 14.92
N GLU A 169 13.43 -2.47 14.97
CA GLU A 169 13.52 -1.69 16.20
C GLU A 169 12.16 -1.50 16.88
N VAL A 170 11.07 -1.88 16.22
CA VAL A 170 9.73 -1.80 16.80
C VAL A 170 9.48 -3.03 17.66
N GLU A 171 9.28 -2.80 18.96
CA GLU A 171 8.94 -3.86 19.88
C GLU A 171 7.56 -4.44 19.55
N ASN A 172 7.39 -5.76 19.75
CA ASN A 172 6.12 -6.46 19.53
C ASN A 172 5.61 -6.49 18.08
N LEU A 173 6.49 -6.31 17.12
CA LEU A 173 6.28 -6.75 15.74
C LEU A 173 6.90 -8.14 15.56
N GLU A 174 6.11 -9.07 15.02
CA GLU A 174 6.58 -10.44 14.85
C GLU A 174 7.78 -10.55 13.91
N PRO A 175 8.79 -11.38 14.24
CA PRO A 175 10.00 -11.52 13.42
C PRO A 175 9.73 -11.93 11.97
N ARG A 176 8.73 -12.78 11.72
CA ARG A 176 8.40 -13.18 10.35
C ARG A 176 7.90 -12.00 9.50
N LEU A 177 7.22 -11.03 10.12
CA LEU A 177 6.80 -9.81 9.45
C LEU A 177 7.99 -8.89 9.20
N THR A 178 8.79 -8.62 10.23
CA THR A 178 9.93 -7.71 10.10
C THR A 178 11.00 -8.23 9.14
N SER A 179 11.18 -9.55 9.04
CA SER A 179 12.12 -10.15 8.09
C SER A 179 11.69 -9.96 6.62
N ARG A 180 10.40 -9.85 6.36
CA ARG A 180 9.87 -9.57 5.02
C ARG A 180 9.94 -8.11 4.64
N LEU A 181 9.95 -7.20 5.63
CA LEU A 181 9.97 -5.76 5.41
C LEU A 181 11.37 -5.19 5.29
N GLY A 182 12.35 -5.82 5.93
CA GLY A 182 13.72 -5.35 6.04
C GLY A 182 14.70 -6.13 5.19
N TRP A 183 14.90 -5.68 4.02
CA TRP A 183 15.95 -6.22 3.18
C TRP A 183 16.81 -5.19 2.47
#